data_fff3e1d1dd5877a05b9b2d4a3d6a70ea
#
_entry.id   fff3e1d1dd5877a05b9b2d4a3d6a70ea
#
_cell.length_a   1.000
_cell.length_b   1.000
_cell.length_c   1.000
_cell.angle_alpha   90.00
_cell.angle_beta   90.00
_cell.angle_gamma   90.00
#
_symmetry.space_group_name_H-M   'P 1'
#
loop_
_entity.id
_entity.type
_entity.pdbx_description
1 polymer ?
#
loop_
_entity_poly.entity_id
_entity_poly.type
_entity_poly.pdbx_seq_one_letter_code
_entity_poly.pdbx_strand_id
1 'polypeptide(L)'
;MFKQFITMTMLLLTAISSANAAVSQTKGDFEDKFRQLDESLPTPNVYRNAAGEPGHEYWQQQVDYKIKAKLDEKNRRIEASQDITYHNNSPDTLKYLWVQLDQNKFRNDSMSAMTTTFGGIGNRGPATSSASSNKPAQLSLGALRRQQFTDDNVLGYNIAAVKDKKNKNLKHTIVGTNMRIDLPVHLKPGEKVTFSIEFDFNIVEEDAVSARSGYEHFPDDKREGGNDIFLLAQWFPRLHAYTDYEAWTNKEFIGRGEFTLEFGNYDVELTVPADHIVSSTGALQNPKNVLTSTQRKRLKEAEKSDRIVFVVTEEEALENEKEGSDKFKTWKFSAKNVRDFAWASSRKFMWDARGHQQGGNDQPLVMAMSFYPKEGGDLWKKYSTEAVIQTLEVYSRFSFDYPYPVAQSVNGPVGGMEYPMITFNGPR
;
A
#
# COMPACT_ATOMS: atom_id res chain seq x y z
N MET A 1 25.19 -11.09 -63.80
CA MET A 1 24.06 -11.26 -62.90
C MET A 1 24.41 -11.77 -61.50
N PHE A 2 25.32 -12.72 -61.34
CA PHE A 2 25.67 -13.25 -60.02
C PHE A 2 26.36 -12.27 -59.05
N LYS A 3 27.20 -11.38 -59.54
CA LYS A 3 27.90 -10.37 -58.68
C LYS A 3 26.98 -9.26 -58.15
N GLN A 4 25.92 -8.91 -58.87
CA GLN A 4 24.95 -7.91 -58.40
C GLN A 4 24.04 -8.45 -57.32
N PHE A 5 23.74 -9.76 -57.34
CA PHE A 5 22.91 -10.41 -56.30
C PHE A 5 23.65 -10.48 -54.95
N ILE A 6 24.95 -10.76 -54.95
CA ILE A 6 25.77 -10.83 -53.70
C ILE A 6 25.92 -9.46 -53.05
N THR A 7 26.06 -8.40 -53.85
CA THR A 7 26.18 -7.02 -53.32
C THR A 7 24.85 -6.50 -52.72
N MET A 8 23.72 -6.89 -53.34
CA MET A 8 22.37 -6.50 -52.84
C MET A 8 22.00 -7.28 -51.55
N THR A 9 22.39 -8.55 -51.43
CA THR A 9 22.17 -9.35 -50.23
C THR A 9 23.06 -8.90 -49.07
N MET A 10 24.31 -8.45 -49.36
CA MET A 10 25.19 -7.89 -48.33
C MET A 10 24.72 -6.51 -47.82
N LEU A 11 24.14 -5.67 -48.67
CA LEU A 11 23.55 -4.39 -48.31
C LEU A 11 22.23 -4.58 -47.47
N LEU A 12 21.42 -5.61 -47.76
CA LEU A 12 20.27 -5.94 -46.97
C LEU A 12 20.64 -6.50 -45.57
N LEU A 13 21.69 -7.32 -45.46
CA LEU A 13 22.20 -7.84 -44.20
C LEU A 13 22.84 -6.75 -43.31
N THR A 14 23.47 -5.74 -43.90
CA THR A 14 24.02 -4.59 -43.16
C THR A 14 22.91 -3.61 -42.73
N ALA A 15 21.80 -3.50 -43.47
CA ALA A 15 20.64 -2.68 -43.07
C ALA A 15 19.84 -3.32 -41.92
N ILE A 16 19.80 -4.66 -41.85
CA ILE A 16 19.10 -5.39 -40.77
C ILE A 16 19.96 -5.34 -39.48
N SER A 17 21.29 -5.37 -39.54
CA SER A 17 22.15 -5.22 -38.38
C SER A 17 22.20 -3.80 -37.80
N SER A 18 21.97 -2.77 -38.61
CA SER A 18 21.87 -1.39 -38.12
C SER A 18 20.51 -1.04 -37.53
N ALA A 19 19.43 -1.75 -37.91
CA ALA A 19 18.12 -1.57 -37.32
C ALA A 19 18.06 -2.15 -35.88
N ASN A 20 18.80 -3.21 -35.60
CA ASN A 20 18.86 -3.80 -34.23
C ASN A 20 19.76 -3.02 -33.26
N ALA A 21 20.66 -2.15 -33.74
CA ALA A 21 21.51 -1.32 -32.89
C ALA A 21 20.77 -0.03 -32.40
N ALA A 22 19.70 0.37 -33.07
CA ALA A 22 18.92 1.56 -32.69
C ALA A 22 17.92 1.34 -31.57
N VAL A 23 17.62 0.09 -31.21
CA VAL A 23 16.64 -0.24 -30.15
C VAL A 23 17.24 -0.16 -28.74
N SER A 24 18.55 -0.05 -28.62
CA SER A 24 19.26 -0.04 -27.34
C SER A 24 19.34 1.33 -26.64
N GLN A 25 18.88 2.42 -27.26
CA GLN A 25 19.13 3.78 -26.75
C GLN A 25 17.96 4.42 -25.97
N THR A 26 16.95 3.67 -25.58
CA THR A 26 15.77 4.27 -24.94
C THR A 26 15.74 4.20 -23.41
N LYS A 27 16.68 3.54 -22.79
CA LYS A 27 16.94 3.73 -21.35
C LYS A 27 17.86 4.92 -21.20
N GLY A 28 17.40 5.95 -20.48
CA GLY A 28 18.23 7.09 -20.18
C GLY A 28 19.62 6.60 -19.75
N ASP A 29 20.63 7.07 -20.46
CA ASP A 29 22.00 6.74 -20.14
C ASP A 29 22.33 7.37 -18.79
N PHE A 30 22.24 6.58 -17.73
CA PHE A 30 22.59 7.01 -16.38
C PHE A 30 24.08 7.40 -16.26
N GLU A 31 24.88 7.14 -17.27
CA GLU A 31 26.27 7.57 -17.36
C GLU A 31 26.40 8.96 -17.99
N ASP A 32 25.36 9.49 -18.64
CA ASP A 32 25.36 10.86 -19.14
C ASP A 32 25.27 11.88 -17.99
N LYS A 33 26.44 12.33 -17.58
CA LYS A 33 26.62 13.33 -16.51
C LYS A 33 26.10 14.73 -16.89
N PHE A 34 25.80 14.95 -18.16
CA PHE A 34 25.32 16.21 -18.70
C PHE A 34 23.85 16.18 -19.11
N ARG A 35 23.13 15.09 -18.81
CA ARG A 35 21.69 15.00 -19.05
C ARG A 35 21.00 16.19 -18.41
N GLN A 36 20.23 16.92 -19.19
CA GLN A 36 19.57 18.14 -18.73
C GLN A 36 18.41 17.77 -17.78
N LEU A 37 18.29 18.51 -16.70
CA LEU A 37 17.26 18.31 -15.68
C LEU A 37 15.84 18.63 -16.19
N ASP A 38 15.72 19.30 -17.31
CA ASP A 38 14.46 19.71 -17.95
C ASP A 38 13.96 18.72 -19.02
N GLU A 39 14.65 17.60 -19.25
CA GLU A 39 14.14 16.53 -20.09
C GLU A 39 12.95 15.87 -19.42
N SER A 40 11.73 16.36 -19.73
CA SER A 40 10.52 16.01 -19.01
C SER A 40 9.88 14.72 -19.49
N LEU A 41 10.15 14.27 -20.72
CA LEU A 41 9.56 13.07 -21.30
C LEU A 41 10.59 12.29 -22.10
N PRO A 42 10.58 10.94 -22.02
CA PRO A 42 11.45 10.12 -22.85
C PRO A 42 11.07 10.25 -24.34
N THR A 43 12.04 10.11 -25.22
CA THR A 43 11.80 10.05 -26.66
C THR A 43 10.84 8.93 -27.01
N PRO A 44 9.87 9.16 -27.94
CA PRO A 44 8.96 8.12 -28.40
C PRO A 44 9.69 6.87 -28.90
N ASN A 45 9.18 5.71 -28.56
CA ASN A 45 9.75 4.41 -28.91
C ASN A 45 8.65 3.34 -29.06
N VAL A 46 9.02 2.05 -29.13
CA VAL A 46 8.06 0.94 -29.26
C VAL A 46 7.21 0.71 -28.00
N TYR A 47 7.64 1.23 -26.85
CA TYR A 47 6.94 1.10 -25.57
C TYR A 47 5.99 2.26 -25.30
N ARG A 48 6.32 3.48 -25.74
CA ARG A 48 5.49 4.68 -25.57
C ARG A 48 5.56 5.61 -26.76
N ASN A 49 4.43 6.22 -27.11
CA ASN A 49 4.39 7.29 -28.11
C ASN A 49 4.78 8.65 -27.49
N ALA A 50 4.75 9.71 -28.30
CA ALA A 50 5.11 11.07 -27.87
C ALA A 50 4.17 11.65 -26.79
N ALA A 51 2.94 11.15 -26.68
CA ALA A 51 1.97 11.53 -25.65
C ALA A 51 2.11 10.70 -24.37
N GLY A 52 3.03 9.73 -24.32
CA GLY A 52 3.21 8.80 -23.21
C GLY A 52 2.25 7.61 -23.20
N GLU A 53 1.41 7.46 -24.21
CA GLU A 53 0.49 6.31 -24.33
C GLU A 53 1.26 5.01 -24.59
N PRO A 54 0.75 3.86 -24.09
CA PRO A 54 1.36 2.56 -24.32
C PRO A 54 1.52 2.24 -25.81
N GLY A 55 2.71 1.85 -26.21
CA GLY A 55 3.02 1.34 -27.54
C GLY A 55 2.77 -0.16 -27.67
N HIS A 56 3.09 -0.72 -28.85
CA HIS A 56 2.78 -2.13 -29.15
C HIS A 56 3.66 -3.15 -28.42
N GLU A 57 4.80 -2.75 -27.87
CA GLU A 57 5.67 -3.58 -27.04
C GLU A 57 5.66 -3.15 -25.57
N TYR A 58 4.67 -2.34 -25.14
CA TYR A 58 4.57 -1.92 -23.76
C TYR A 58 4.38 -3.10 -22.82
N TRP A 59 5.07 -3.04 -21.67
CA TRP A 59 5.04 -4.06 -20.65
C TRP A 59 4.89 -3.44 -19.26
N GLN A 60 4.39 -4.24 -18.33
CA GLN A 60 4.40 -3.94 -16.89
C GLN A 60 4.89 -5.17 -16.14
N GLN A 61 5.63 -4.95 -15.08
CA GLN A 61 5.96 -6.02 -14.15
C GLN A 61 4.74 -6.44 -13.34
N GLN A 62 4.83 -7.61 -12.72
CA GLN A 62 3.81 -8.10 -11.79
C GLN A 62 4.48 -8.62 -10.53
N VAL A 63 3.88 -8.37 -9.36
CA VAL A 63 4.39 -8.83 -8.07
C VAL A 63 3.27 -9.42 -7.24
N ASP A 64 3.28 -10.72 -7.02
CA ASP A 64 2.30 -11.40 -6.19
C ASP A 64 2.83 -11.59 -4.76
N TYR A 65 1.96 -11.39 -3.77
CA TYR A 65 2.29 -11.46 -2.35
C TYR A 65 1.41 -12.47 -1.61
N LYS A 66 2.05 -13.28 -0.76
CA LYS A 66 1.37 -14.07 0.27
C LYS A 66 1.91 -13.64 1.63
N ILE A 67 1.10 -12.96 2.42
CA ILE A 67 1.54 -12.33 3.66
C ILE A 67 0.81 -12.97 4.85
N LYS A 68 1.56 -13.26 5.92
CA LYS A 68 1.01 -13.65 7.22
C LYS A 68 1.50 -12.63 8.23
N ALA A 69 0.57 -11.96 8.89
CA ALA A 69 0.89 -10.97 9.91
C ALA A 69 0.12 -11.25 11.20
N LYS A 70 0.76 -10.94 12.31
CA LYS A 70 0.18 -10.99 13.65
C LYS A 70 0.33 -9.62 14.29
N LEU A 71 -0.78 -9.12 14.84
CA LEU A 71 -0.81 -7.93 15.67
C LEU A 71 -0.56 -8.33 17.13
N ASP A 72 0.54 -7.87 17.69
CA ASP A 72 0.74 -7.79 19.14
C ASP A 72 0.18 -6.45 19.61
N GLU A 73 -1.08 -6.47 20.04
CA GLU A 73 -1.79 -5.26 20.49
C GLU A 73 -1.10 -4.64 21.71
N LYS A 74 -0.68 -5.46 22.67
CA LYS A 74 -0.08 -5.00 23.92
C LYS A 74 1.20 -4.20 23.70
N ASN A 75 2.03 -4.66 22.77
CA ASN A 75 3.30 -4.03 22.43
C ASN A 75 3.18 -3.11 21.19
N ARG A 76 1.98 -3.01 20.59
CA ARG A 76 1.71 -2.22 19.37
C ARG A 76 2.71 -2.53 18.26
N ARG A 77 2.88 -3.82 17.98
CA ARG A 77 3.88 -4.36 17.08
C ARG A 77 3.25 -5.31 16.06
N ILE A 78 3.81 -5.30 14.86
CA ILE A 78 3.53 -6.29 13.81
C ILE A 78 4.69 -7.26 13.72
N GLU A 79 4.37 -8.56 13.70
CA GLU A 79 5.27 -9.65 13.34
C GLU A 79 4.73 -10.29 12.06
N ALA A 80 5.56 -10.40 11.02
CA ALA A 80 5.07 -10.87 9.74
C ALA A 80 6.12 -11.65 8.93
N SER A 81 5.59 -12.47 8.03
CA SER A 81 6.35 -13.08 6.95
C SER A 81 5.60 -12.95 5.64
N GLN A 82 6.35 -12.84 4.55
CA GLN A 82 5.77 -12.77 3.22
C GLN A 82 6.55 -13.61 2.22
N ASP A 83 5.82 -14.31 1.33
CA ASP A 83 6.36 -14.88 0.11
C ASP A 83 6.04 -13.94 -1.05
N ILE A 84 7.05 -13.53 -1.78
CA ILE A 84 6.96 -12.59 -2.89
C ILE A 84 7.30 -13.34 -4.18
N THR A 85 6.44 -13.26 -5.18
CA THR A 85 6.72 -13.77 -6.52
C THR A 85 6.80 -12.59 -7.49
N TYR A 86 7.99 -12.29 -7.97
CA TYR A 86 8.24 -11.24 -8.96
C TYR A 86 8.28 -11.86 -10.36
N HIS A 87 7.51 -11.29 -11.29
CA HIS A 87 7.44 -11.68 -12.69
C HIS A 87 8.17 -10.64 -13.53
N ASN A 88 9.22 -11.05 -14.24
CA ASN A 88 9.97 -10.16 -15.11
C ASN A 88 9.37 -10.16 -16.52
N ASN A 89 8.45 -9.23 -16.76
CA ASN A 89 7.82 -9.04 -18.07
C ASN A 89 8.61 -8.04 -18.96
N SER A 90 9.71 -7.47 -18.44
CA SER A 90 10.57 -6.58 -19.21
C SER A 90 11.47 -7.35 -20.19
N PRO A 91 12.02 -6.69 -21.22
CA PRO A 91 13.03 -7.29 -22.10
C PRO A 91 14.40 -7.45 -21.44
N ASP A 92 14.56 -6.99 -20.18
CA ASP A 92 15.84 -6.95 -19.50
C ASP A 92 16.10 -8.16 -18.64
N THR A 93 17.37 -8.51 -18.49
CA THR A 93 17.82 -9.51 -17.50
C THR A 93 18.13 -8.81 -16.18
N LEU A 94 17.35 -9.09 -15.14
CA LEU A 94 17.51 -8.48 -13.83
C LEU A 94 18.52 -9.27 -12.98
N LYS A 95 19.50 -8.56 -12.42
CA LYS A 95 20.56 -9.14 -11.57
C LYS A 95 20.26 -8.97 -10.08
N TYR A 96 19.39 -8.05 -9.73
CA TYR A 96 18.99 -7.71 -8.38
C TYR A 96 17.56 -7.17 -8.40
N LEU A 97 16.94 -7.15 -7.23
CA LEU A 97 15.64 -6.52 -7.01
C LEU A 97 15.80 -5.41 -5.97
N TRP A 98 14.97 -4.38 -6.07
CA TRP A 98 14.86 -3.34 -5.07
C TRP A 98 13.54 -3.45 -4.30
N VAL A 99 13.63 -3.37 -2.98
CA VAL A 99 12.50 -3.45 -2.04
C VAL A 99 12.45 -2.15 -1.25
N GLN A 100 11.27 -1.56 -1.16
CA GLN A 100 10.98 -0.37 -0.39
C GLN A 100 10.65 -0.75 1.06
N LEU A 101 11.26 -0.05 2.00
CA LEU A 101 11.12 -0.23 3.44
C LEU A 101 10.54 1.04 4.07
N ASP A 102 9.25 1.29 3.86
CA ASP A 102 8.60 2.56 4.22
C ASP A 102 8.73 2.90 5.71
N GLN A 103 8.61 1.91 6.61
CA GLN A 103 8.68 2.13 8.04
C GLN A 103 10.06 2.66 8.50
N ASN A 104 11.12 2.44 7.73
CA ASN A 104 12.46 2.96 8.03
C ASN A 104 12.53 4.50 8.01
N LYS A 105 11.55 5.17 7.38
CA LYS A 105 11.39 6.63 7.46
C LYS A 105 11.30 7.14 8.90
N PHE A 106 10.74 6.34 9.80
CA PHE A 106 10.50 6.73 11.20
C PHE A 106 11.73 6.54 12.11
N ARG A 107 12.79 5.93 11.61
CA ARG A 107 14.05 5.77 12.35
C ARG A 107 14.70 7.12 12.64
N ASN A 108 15.36 7.24 13.78
CA ASN A 108 16.09 8.46 14.17
C ASN A 108 17.24 8.82 13.22
N ASP A 109 17.84 7.80 12.58
CA ASP A 109 18.93 7.95 11.59
C ASP A 109 18.42 8.00 10.15
N SER A 110 17.11 8.16 9.92
CA SER A 110 16.54 8.26 8.57
C SER A 110 16.89 9.59 7.91
N MET A 111 16.98 9.59 6.58
CA MET A 111 17.16 10.82 5.81
C MET A 111 16.02 11.82 6.09
N SER A 112 14.79 11.32 6.28
CA SER A 112 13.64 12.16 6.68
C SER A 112 13.89 12.88 8.01
N ALA A 113 14.43 12.20 9.02
CA ALA A 113 14.75 12.80 10.31
C ALA A 113 15.90 13.83 10.18
N MET A 114 16.97 13.47 9.48
CA MET A 114 18.17 14.31 9.31
C MET A 114 17.93 15.56 8.47
N THR A 115 16.98 15.52 7.52
CA THR A 115 16.69 16.66 6.62
C THR A 115 15.54 17.54 7.11
N THR A 116 14.85 17.14 8.18
CA THR A 116 13.76 17.94 8.76
C THR A 116 14.35 19.16 9.48
N THR A 117 14.04 20.36 9.01
CA THR A 117 14.45 21.60 9.66
C THR A 117 13.46 21.97 10.77
N PHE A 118 13.95 22.62 11.81
CA PHE A 118 13.15 23.05 12.98
C PHE A 118 11.92 23.92 12.64
N GLY A 119 11.90 24.58 11.50
CA GLY A 119 10.77 25.41 11.04
C GLY A 119 9.69 24.63 10.27
N GLY A 120 9.88 23.34 9.99
CA GLY A 120 8.97 22.52 9.18
C GLY A 120 7.92 21.73 9.98
N ILE A 121 7.98 21.78 11.30
CA ILE A 121 7.12 20.98 12.18
C ILE A 121 5.99 21.86 12.71
N GLY A 122 4.93 22.08 11.95
CA GLY A 122 3.80 22.75 12.58
C GLY A 122 2.78 23.49 11.75
N ASN A 123 2.68 23.29 10.46
CA ASN A 123 1.54 23.84 9.74
C ASN A 123 0.98 22.82 8.75
N ARG A 124 -0.01 22.03 9.18
CA ARG A 124 -1.02 21.44 8.32
C ARG A 124 -2.10 22.48 8.04
N GLY A 125 -1.73 23.56 7.32
CA GLY A 125 -2.70 24.40 6.62
C GLY A 125 -2.55 24.13 5.13
N PRO A 126 -3.61 24.32 4.30
CA PRO A 126 -3.44 24.31 2.86
C PRO A 126 -2.32 25.28 2.50
N ALA A 127 -1.45 24.90 1.58
CA ALA A 127 -0.37 25.74 1.08
C ALA A 127 -0.94 26.96 0.36
N THR A 128 -1.42 27.92 1.13
CA THR A 128 -1.69 29.26 0.65
C THR A 128 -0.42 30.08 0.86
N SER A 129 0.28 30.25 -0.25
CA SER A 129 1.16 31.37 -0.62
C SER A 129 1.86 32.11 0.52
N SER A 130 3.20 32.10 0.44
CA SER A 130 4.09 33.19 0.79
C SER A 130 3.70 34.02 2.02
N ALA A 131 4.09 33.57 3.19
CA ALA A 131 4.36 34.48 4.26
C ALA A 131 5.73 34.09 4.84
N SER A 132 6.73 34.91 4.54
CA SER A 132 7.92 35.07 5.35
C SER A 132 7.47 35.56 6.72
N SER A 133 7.05 34.65 7.60
CA SER A 133 6.82 35.04 8.98
C SER A 133 8.20 35.09 9.66
N ASN A 134 8.70 36.25 9.93
CA ASN A 134 9.80 36.57 10.86
C ASN A 134 9.48 36.14 12.30
N LYS A 135 8.71 35.06 12.52
CA LYS A 135 8.47 34.52 13.85
C LYS A 135 9.63 33.61 14.21
N PRO A 136 10.24 33.81 15.38
CA PRO A 136 11.28 32.86 15.84
C PRO A 136 10.70 31.45 15.87
N ALA A 137 11.52 30.47 15.52
CA ALA A 137 11.17 29.05 15.58
C ALA A 137 10.71 28.74 17.02
N GLN A 138 9.42 28.44 17.20
CA GLN A 138 8.87 28.07 18.50
C GLN A 138 8.86 26.55 18.59
N LEU A 139 9.45 25.99 19.64
CA LEU A 139 9.34 24.60 19.98
C LEU A 139 7.89 24.33 20.43
N SER A 140 7.13 23.56 19.65
CA SER A 140 5.76 23.20 20.02
C SER A 140 5.76 21.97 20.93
N LEU A 141 4.73 21.85 21.79
CA LEU A 141 4.51 20.63 22.59
C LEU A 141 4.38 19.38 21.70
N GLY A 142 3.78 19.48 20.52
CA GLY A 142 3.71 18.40 19.55
C GLY A 142 5.08 17.96 19.01
N ALA A 143 6.01 18.92 18.81
CA ALA A 143 7.38 18.59 18.41
C ALA A 143 8.15 17.86 19.53
N LEU A 144 7.97 18.27 20.78
CA LEU A 144 8.56 17.59 21.94
C LEU A 144 7.98 16.19 22.10
N ARG A 145 6.66 16.01 22.00
CA ARG A 145 6.00 14.71 22.08
C ARG A 145 6.51 13.76 20.98
N ARG A 146 6.66 14.25 19.76
CA ARG A 146 7.24 13.49 18.64
C ARG A 146 8.67 13.07 18.97
N GLN A 147 9.51 13.99 19.39
CA GLN A 147 10.89 13.68 19.74
C GLN A 147 10.96 12.62 20.82
N GLN A 148 10.21 12.81 21.90
CA GLN A 148 10.15 11.86 23.01
C GLN A 148 9.67 10.47 22.54
N PHE A 149 8.57 10.41 21.75
CA PHE A 149 8.07 9.14 21.20
C PHE A 149 9.14 8.44 20.35
N THR A 150 9.84 9.20 19.50
CA THR A 150 10.87 8.64 18.62
C THR A 150 12.10 8.18 19.38
N ASP A 151 12.47 8.87 20.45
CA ASP A 151 13.61 8.50 21.32
C ASP A 151 13.29 7.28 22.20
N ASP A 152 12.06 7.15 22.67
CA ASP A 152 11.60 6.07 23.54
C ASP A 152 11.30 4.76 22.77
N ASN A 153 11.16 4.81 21.42
CA ASN A 153 10.75 3.67 20.61
C ASN A 153 11.77 3.31 19.52
N VAL A 154 12.02 2.01 19.36
CA VAL A 154 12.78 1.49 18.22
C VAL A 154 11.85 1.39 17.02
N LEU A 155 11.97 2.33 16.09
CA LEU A 155 11.13 2.42 14.91
C LEU A 155 11.84 1.88 13.65
N GLY A 156 11.04 1.60 12.61
CA GLY A 156 11.51 1.01 11.35
C GLY A 156 11.44 -0.52 11.36
N TYR A 157 11.67 -1.11 10.19
CA TYR A 157 11.68 -2.56 10.08
C TYR A 157 12.91 -3.20 10.73
N ASN A 158 12.69 -4.30 11.44
CA ASN A 158 13.68 -5.33 11.68
C ASN A 158 13.49 -6.43 10.63
N ILE A 159 14.45 -6.59 9.73
CA ILE A 159 14.45 -7.64 8.70
C ILE A 159 15.19 -8.85 9.27
N ALA A 160 14.44 -9.85 9.72
CA ALA A 160 14.98 -11.04 10.37
C ALA A 160 15.61 -12.02 9.36
N ALA A 161 15.02 -12.15 8.18
CA ALA A 161 15.53 -13.04 7.14
C ALA A 161 15.05 -12.64 5.73
N VAL A 162 15.90 -12.87 4.73
CA VAL A 162 15.55 -12.84 3.31
C VAL A 162 16.05 -14.14 2.68
N LYS A 163 15.13 -15.00 2.20
CA LYS A 163 15.46 -16.37 1.79
C LYS A 163 14.86 -16.72 0.42
N ASP A 164 15.54 -17.58 -0.31
CA ASP A 164 15.01 -18.18 -1.54
C ASP A 164 14.01 -19.34 -1.21
N LYS A 165 13.36 -19.89 -2.26
CA LYS A 165 12.45 -21.04 -2.14
C LYS A 165 13.07 -22.29 -1.51
N LYS A 166 14.40 -22.39 -1.49
CA LYS A 166 15.16 -23.49 -0.89
C LYS A 166 15.57 -23.18 0.54
N ASN A 167 15.02 -22.11 1.13
CA ASN A 167 15.33 -21.62 2.48
C ASN A 167 16.80 -21.19 2.66
N LYS A 168 17.49 -20.82 1.58
CA LYS A 168 18.85 -20.30 1.60
C LYS A 168 18.80 -18.77 1.68
N ASN A 169 19.62 -18.19 2.54
CA ASN A 169 19.73 -16.73 2.67
C ASN A 169 20.16 -16.09 1.35
N LEU A 170 19.45 -15.04 0.97
CA LEU A 170 19.81 -14.15 -0.12
C LEU A 170 20.66 -13.00 0.40
N LYS A 171 21.72 -12.67 -0.36
CA LYS A 171 22.53 -11.50 -0.06
C LYS A 171 21.70 -10.25 -0.29
N HIS A 172 21.64 -9.39 0.71
CA HIS A 172 20.93 -8.12 0.63
C HIS A 172 21.68 -7.02 1.37
N THR A 173 21.37 -5.78 1.03
CA THR A 173 21.94 -4.58 1.64
C THR A 173 20.83 -3.56 1.84
N ILE A 174 20.73 -3.01 3.06
CA ILE A 174 19.74 -1.99 3.42
C ILE A 174 20.46 -0.65 3.54
N VAL A 175 19.92 0.36 2.85
CA VAL A 175 20.36 1.76 2.93
C VAL A 175 19.10 2.62 3.04
N GLY A 176 18.92 3.26 4.19
CA GLY A 176 17.72 4.06 4.46
C GLY A 176 16.43 3.26 4.27
N THR A 177 15.55 3.72 3.40
CA THR A 177 14.27 3.08 3.06
C THR A 177 14.36 2.11 1.88
N ASN A 178 15.56 1.75 1.44
CA ASN A 178 15.78 0.86 0.30
C ASN A 178 16.53 -0.41 0.73
N MET A 179 16.08 -1.56 0.24
CA MET A 179 16.79 -2.83 0.36
C MET A 179 17.05 -3.41 -1.04
N ARG A 180 18.32 -3.61 -1.37
CA ARG A 180 18.73 -4.33 -2.57
C ARG A 180 18.91 -5.81 -2.25
N ILE A 181 18.33 -6.69 -3.06
CA ILE A 181 18.48 -8.14 -2.97
C ILE A 181 19.22 -8.61 -4.22
N ASP A 182 20.43 -9.17 -4.06
CA ASP A 182 21.20 -9.74 -5.15
C ASP A 182 20.66 -11.12 -5.53
N LEU A 183 20.31 -11.31 -6.80
CA LEU A 183 19.79 -12.59 -7.28
C LEU A 183 20.95 -13.56 -7.59
N PRO A 184 20.97 -14.77 -7.00
CA PRO A 184 22.03 -15.75 -7.25
C PRO A 184 22.00 -16.28 -8.68
N VAL A 185 20.83 -16.22 -9.33
CA VAL A 185 20.61 -16.52 -10.75
C VAL A 185 19.91 -15.30 -11.35
N HIS A 186 20.46 -14.78 -12.45
CA HIS A 186 19.86 -13.63 -13.11
C HIS A 186 18.49 -13.97 -13.68
N LEU A 187 17.51 -13.11 -13.46
CA LEU A 187 16.13 -13.26 -13.88
C LEU A 187 15.96 -12.75 -15.31
N LYS A 188 15.77 -13.67 -16.26
CA LYS A 188 15.60 -13.34 -17.68
C LYS A 188 14.18 -12.84 -17.99
N PRO A 189 13.98 -12.21 -19.16
CA PRO A 189 12.66 -11.88 -19.68
C PRO A 189 11.72 -13.10 -19.65
N GLY A 190 10.48 -12.88 -19.17
CA GLY A 190 9.45 -13.91 -19.05
C GLY A 190 9.62 -14.88 -17.86
N GLU A 191 10.72 -14.81 -17.12
CA GLU A 191 10.94 -15.65 -15.94
C GLU A 191 10.36 -15.02 -14.67
N LYS A 192 10.21 -15.83 -13.63
CA LYS A 192 9.79 -15.39 -12.30
C LYS A 192 10.69 -15.92 -11.21
N VAL A 193 10.82 -15.15 -10.13
CA VAL A 193 11.53 -15.54 -8.92
C VAL A 193 10.61 -15.42 -7.72
N THR A 194 10.72 -16.37 -6.80
CA THR A 194 10.01 -16.31 -5.52
C THR A 194 11.02 -16.37 -4.39
N PHE A 195 10.84 -15.49 -3.40
CA PHE A 195 11.64 -15.40 -2.19
C PHE A 195 10.75 -14.98 -1.02
N SER A 196 11.25 -15.11 0.19
CA SER A 196 10.54 -14.74 1.42
C SER A 196 11.29 -13.68 2.21
N ILE A 197 10.54 -12.86 2.93
CA ILE A 197 11.05 -11.90 3.91
C ILE A 197 10.33 -12.14 5.23
N GLU A 198 11.08 -12.30 6.32
CA GLU A 198 10.59 -12.30 7.69
C GLU A 198 10.93 -10.94 8.32
N PHE A 199 9.95 -10.27 8.90
CA PHE A 199 10.11 -8.92 9.42
C PHE A 199 9.17 -8.62 10.58
N ASP A 200 9.53 -7.62 11.35
CA ASP A 200 8.70 -7.03 12.39
C ASP A 200 8.95 -5.52 12.49
N PHE A 201 8.03 -4.78 13.10
CA PHE A 201 8.20 -3.37 13.41
C PHE A 201 7.21 -2.91 14.49
N ASN A 202 7.56 -1.84 15.20
CA ASN A 202 6.67 -1.16 16.14
C ASN A 202 5.80 -0.15 15.40
N ILE A 203 4.49 -0.18 15.66
CA ILE A 203 3.49 0.70 15.04
C ILE A 203 3.64 2.09 15.68
N VAL A 204 3.69 3.12 14.86
CA VAL A 204 3.76 4.51 15.34
C VAL A 204 2.42 4.99 15.90
N GLU A 205 2.47 5.85 16.93
CA GLU A 205 1.31 6.62 17.38
C GLU A 205 1.09 7.78 16.40
N GLU A 206 -0.06 7.84 15.75
CA GLU A 206 -0.31 8.81 14.68
C GLU A 206 -0.32 10.25 15.20
N ASP A 207 -0.85 10.49 16.38
CA ASP A 207 -0.84 11.80 17.01
C ASP A 207 0.57 12.30 17.35
N ALA A 208 1.48 11.38 17.67
CA ALA A 208 2.86 11.72 17.94
C ALA A 208 3.68 11.87 16.65
N VAL A 209 3.49 10.94 15.70
CA VAL A 209 4.26 10.87 14.47
C VAL A 209 3.31 10.88 13.28
N SER A 210 3.09 12.02 12.65
CA SER A 210 2.24 12.11 11.47
C SER A 210 2.66 11.11 10.39
N ALA A 211 1.80 10.13 10.14
CA ALA A 211 2.02 9.04 9.23
C ALA A 211 0.75 8.70 8.43
N ARG A 212 0.88 7.88 7.39
CA ARG A 212 -0.26 7.28 6.66
C ARG A 212 -0.73 5.98 7.30
N SER A 213 -0.17 5.63 8.44
CA SER A 213 -0.35 4.39 9.18
C SER A 213 -0.03 4.67 10.65
N GLY A 214 -0.69 3.99 11.55
CA GLY A 214 -0.43 4.16 12.97
C GLY A 214 -1.57 3.66 13.83
N TYR A 215 -1.45 3.89 15.13
CA TYR A 215 -2.54 3.63 16.06
C TYR A 215 -3.01 4.93 16.73
N GLU A 216 -4.26 4.90 17.19
CA GLU A 216 -4.86 5.89 18.07
C GLU A 216 -5.26 5.19 19.36
N HIS A 217 -4.92 5.80 20.48
CA HIS A 217 -5.18 5.27 21.80
C HIS A 217 -6.34 5.99 22.49
N PHE A 218 -7.27 5.22 23.09
CA PHE A 218 -8.43 5.71 23.83
C PHE A 218 -8.27 5.34 25.32
N PRO A 219 -7.55 6.16 26.11
CA PRO A 219 -7.26 5.84 27.52
C PRO A 219 -8.50 5.89 28.42
N ASP A 220 -9.52 6.67 28.04
CA ASP A 220 -10.73 6.87 28.82
C ASP A 220 -11.79 5.75 28.63
N ASP A 221 -11.52 4.78 27.77
CA ASP A 221 -12.38 3.62 27.63
C ASP A 221 -12.37 2.77 28.91
N LYS A 222 -13.47 2.05 29.16
CA LYS A 222 -13.67 1.29 30.41
C LYS A 222 -12.69 0.14 30.65
N ARG A 223 -12.06 -0.34 29.59
CA ARG A 223 -11.04 -1.39 29.67
C ARG A 223 -9.79 -0.86 30.39
N GLU A 224 -9.21 -1.66 31.28
CA GLU A 224 -7.90 -1.35 31.87
C GLU A 224 -6.85 -1.20 30.77
N GLY A 225 -6.18 -0.04 30.73
CA GLY A 225 -5.23 0.31 29.68
C GLY A 225 -5.84 0.81 28.38
N GLY A 226 -7.17 1.06 28.32
CA GLY A 226 -7.85 1.65 27.17
C GLY A 226 -7.98 0.71 25.95
N ASN A 227 -8.34 1.25 24.82
CA ASN A 227 -8.44 0.55 23.54
C ASN A 227 -7.70 1.28 22.44
N ASP A 228 -7.33 0.57 21.40
CA ASP A 228 -6.63 1.14 20.25
C ASP A 228 -7.41 0.92 18.95
N ILE A 229 -7.27 1.86 18.01
CA ILE A 229 -7.60 1.68 16.60
C ILE A 229 -6.28 1.63 15.83
N PHE A 230 -6.07 0.59 15.04
CA PHE A 230 -4.92 0.40 14.17
C PHE A 230 -5.32 0.62 12.72
N LEU A 231 -4.65 1.54 12.03
CA LEU A 231 -4.72 1.73 10.58
C LEU A 231 -3.35 1.41 9.98
N LEU A 232 -3.25 0.36 9.18
CA LEU A 232 -1.98 -0.18 8.69
C LEU A 232 -1.89 -0.05 7.16
N ALA A 233 -1.07 0.91 6.72
CA ALA A 233 -0.65 1.09 5.34
C ALA A 233 0.86 1.20 5.28
N GLN A 234 1.47 0.94 4.12
CA GLN A 234 2.94 0.97 4.00
C GLN A 234 3.62 0.10 5.08
N TRP A 235 2.99 -1.04 5.40
CA TRP A 235 3.28 -1.87 6.57
C TRP A 235 4.09 -3.15 6.27
N PHE A 236 4.38 -3.41 5.01
CA PHE A 236 5.16 -4.58 4.57
C PHE A 236 6.23 -4.16 3.55
N PRO A 237 7.38 -4.84 3.48
CA PRO A 237 8.38 -4.59 2.44
C PRO A 237 7.81 -4.80 1.04
N ARG A 238 7.86 -3.77 0.17
CA ARG A 238 7.25 -3.75 -1.16
C ARG A 238 8.29 -3.65 -2.25
N LEU A 239 8.07 -4.30 -3.40
CA LEU A 239 8.94 -4.13 -4.55
C LEU A 239 8.82 -2.73 -5.13
N HIS A 240 9.95 -2.09 -5.43
CA HIS A 240 9.97 -0.90 -6.26
C HIS A 240 9.52 -1.22 -7.68
N ALA A 241 8.90 -0.27 -8.34
CA ALA A 241 8.55 -0.42 -9.74
C ALA A 241 9.81 -0.44 -10.63
N TYR A 242 9.76 -1.28 -11.66
CA TYR A 242 10.74 -1.32 -12.74
C TYR A 242 10.03 -0.95 -14.04
N THR A 243 10.36 0.21 -14.59
CA THR A 243 9.62 0.82 -15.69
C THR A 243 10.45 0.85 -16.99
N ASP A 244 9.74 1.03 -18.11
CA ASP A 244 10.31 1.13 -19.45
C ASP A 244 11.14 2.40 -19.67
N TYR A 245 10.94 3.44 -18.86
CA TYR A 245 11.59 4.75 -19.05
C TYR A 245 12.63 5.09 -17.98
N GLU A 246 12.54 4.55 -16.77
CA GLU A 246 13.42 4.91 -15.65
C GLU A 246 14.14 3.70 -15.05
N ALA A 247 13.81 2.47 -15.47
CA ALA A 247 14.24 1.23 -14.83
C ALA A 247 13.76 1.17 -13.37
N TRP A 248 14.63 0.91 -12.38
CA TRP A 248 14.26 0.90 -10.98
C TRP A 248 13.97 2.30 -10.43
N THR A 249 12.79 2.49 -9.84
CA THR A 249 12.36 3.75 -9.20
C THR A 249 12.72 3.78 -7.70
N ASN A 250 13.91 3.36 -7.35
CA ASN A 250 14.40 3.16 -5.98
C ASN A 250 14.87 4.45 -5.28
N LYS A 251 14.01 5.47 -5.26
CA LYS A 251 14.28 6.73 -4.55
C LYS A 251 14.06 6.55 -3.05
N GLU A 252 14.79 7.32 -2.24
CA GLU A 252 14.60 7.33 -0.78
C GLU A 252 13.22 7.87 -0.40
N PHE A 253 12.50 7.18 0.48
CA PHE A 253 11.20 7.60 0.97
C PHE A 253 11.34 8.55 2.16
N ILE A 254 11.15 9.83 1.92
CA ILE A 254 11.21 10.88 2.95
C ILE A 254 9.85 11.32 3.46
N GLY A 255 8.77 10.62 3.07
CA GLY A 255 7.40 10.86 3.52
C GLY A 255 6.64 11.92 2.73
N ARG A 256 7.21 12.46 1.69
CA ARG A 256 6.55 13.31 0.69
C ARG A 256 6.65 12.65 -0.67
N GLY A 257 5.59 12.79 -1.46
CA GLY A 257 5.47 12.09 -2.73
C GLY A 257 4.99 10.65 -2.57
N GLU A 258 4.51 10.10 -3.65
CA GLU A 258 3.99 8.73 -3.73
C GLU A 258 4.81 7.94 -4.73
N PHE A 259 4.99 6.65 -4.44
CA PHE A 259 5.74 5.77 -5.32
C PHE A 259 4.76 4.97 -6.17
N THR A 260 5.12 4.80 -7.43
CA THR A 260 4.47 3.83 -8.30
C THR A 260 4.86 2.43 -7.84
N LEU A 261 3.86 1.56 -7.66
CA LEU A 261 4.03 0.16 -7.33
C LEU A 261 3.50 -0.70 -8.48
N GLU A 262 3.99 -1.92 -8.56
CA GLU A 262 3.52 -2.89 -9.56
C GLU A 262 2.19 -3.51 -9.14
N PHE A 263 1.37 -3.85 -10.11
CA PHE A 263 0.16 -4.63 -9.86
C PHE A 263 0.49 -6.08 -9.53
N GLY A 264 -0.34 -6.69 -8.71
CA GLY A 264 -0.25 -8.11 -8.40
C GLY A 264 -1.42 -8.64 -7.61
N ASN A 265 -1.32 -9.90 -7.22
CA ASN A 265 -2.32 -10.57 -6.41
C ASN A 265 -1.83 -10.69 -4.97
N TYR A 266 -2.74 -10.51 -4.04
CA TYR A 266 -2.46 -10.55 -2.62
C TYR A 266 -3.34 -11.60 -1.94
N ASP A 267 -2.73 -12.54 -1.24
CA ASP A 267 -3.36 -13.43 -0.28
C ASP A 267 -2.78 -13.12 1.10
N VAL A 268 -3.61 -12.58 2.00
CA VAL A 268 -3.15 -12.05 3.28
C VAL A 268 -3.90 -12.67 4.44
N GLU A 269 -3.16 -13.17 5.42
CA GLU A 269 -3.67 -13.70 6.68
C GLU A 269 -3.30 -12.74 7.81
N LEU A 270 -4.32 -12.17 8.47
CA LEU A 270 -4.17 -11.21 9.57
C LEU A 270 -4.64 -11.85 10.87
N THR A 271 -3.72 -12.11 11.78
CA THR A 271 -4.01 -12.67 13.11
C THR A 271 -4.07 -11.53 14.13
N VAL A 272 -5.25 -11.30 14.67
CA VAL A 272 -5.55 -10.22 15.60
C VAL A 272 -6.30 -10.76 16.83
N PRO A 273 -6.44 -9.99 17.94
CA PRO A 273 -7.28 -10.40 19.07
C PRO A 273 -8.67 -10.80 18.60
N ALA A 274 -9.28 -11.80 19.27
CA ALA A 274 -10.50 -12.45 18.79
C ALA A 274 -11.75 -11.55 18.80
N ASP A 275 -11.71 -10.46 19.53
CA ASP A 275 -12.74 -9.42 19.64
C ASP A 275 -12.56 -8.27 18.62
N HIS A 276 -11.45 -8.23 17.90
CA HIS A 276 -11.24 -7.24 16.86
C HIS A 276 -12.06 -7.53 15.61
N ILE A 277 -12.55 -6.45 15.00
CA ILE A 277 -13.12 -6.43 13.65
C ILE A 277 -12.07 -5.88 12.71
N VAL A 278 -11.93 -6.51 11.54
CA VAL A 278 -10.90 -6.17 10.55
C VAL A 278 -11.54 -5.72 9.25
N SER A 279 -11.12 -4.55 8.76
CA SER A 279 -11.34 -4.05 7.39
C SER A 279 -10.04 -4.15 6.61
N SER A 280 -10.10 -4.47 5.32
CA SER A 280 -8.87 -4.73 4.57
C SER A 280 -9.07 -4.63 3.06
N THR A 281 -8.03 -4.27 2.34
CA THR A 281 -7.94 -4.52 0.90
C THR A 281 -8.33 -5.97 0.59
N GLY A 282 -9.19 -6.18 -0.41
CA GLY A 282 -9.62 -7.51 -0.84
C GLY A 282 -10.89 -8.02 -0.17
N ALA A 283 -11.36 -9.15 -0.67
CA ALA A 283 -12.56 -9.82 -0.17
C ALA A 283 -12.23 -10.82 0.94
N LEU A 284 -13.06 -10.84 2.00
CA LEU A 284 -12.94 -11.78 3.11
C LEU A 284 -13.21 -13.23 2.65
N GLN A 285 -12.26 -14.14 2.86
CA GLN A 285 -12.31 -15.52 2.37
C GLN A 285 -12.86 -16.52 3.41
N ASN A 286 -12.78 -16.20 4.71
CA ASN A 286 -13.11 -17.14 5.76
C ASN A 286 -14.13 -16.61 6.81
N PRO A 287 -15.28 -16.06 6.37
CA PRO A 287 -16.25 -15.44 7.29
C PRO A 287 -16.78 -16.41 8.36
N LYS A 288 -16.78 -17.72 8.09
CA LYS A 288 -17.21 -18.74 9.06
C LYS A 288 -16.28 -18.84 10.28
N ASN A 289 -15.03 -18.48 10.14
CA ASN A 289 -14.02 -18.60 11.19
C ASN A 289 -13.91 -17.34 12.07
N VAL A 290 -14.29 -16.19 11.54
CA VAL A 290 -14.04 -14.89 12.19
C VAL A 290 -15.31 -14.16 12.60
N LEU A 291 -16.45 -14.40 11.92
CA LEU A 291 -17.73 -13.78 12.20
C LEU A 291 -18.68 -14.74 12.93
N THR A 292 -19.52 -14.22 13.81
CA THR A 292 -20.63 -14.96 14.41
C THR A 292 -21.67 -15.36 13.35
N SER A 293 -22.55 -16.29 13.68
CA SER A 293 -23.65 -16.68 12.79
C SER A 293 -24.58 -15.50 12.47
N THR A 294 -24.83 -14.63 13.45
CA THR A 294 -25.66 -13.43 13.30
C THR A 294 -25.00 -12.41 12.36
N GLN A 295 -23.72 -12.11 12.54
CA GLN A 295 -22.97 -11.20 11.67
C GLN A 295 -22.94 -11.70 10.22
N ARG A 296 -22.72 -13.00 9.99
CA ARG A 296 -22.77 -13.58 8.63
C ARG A 296 -24.17 -13.46 8.00
N LYS A 297 -25.23 -13.65 8.78
CA LYS A 297 -26.61 -13.48 8.29
C LYS A 297 -26.86 -12.03 7.88
N ARG A 298 -26.47 -11.06 8.71
CA ARG A 298 -26.62 -9.63 8.43
C ARG A 298 -25.79 -9.22 7.19
N LEU A 299 -24.54 -9.72 7.05
CA LEU A 299 -23.71 -9.46 5.88
C LEU A 299 -24.36 -9.96 4.59
N LYS A 300 -24.94 -11.16 4.61
CA LYS A 300 -25.69 -11.71 3.47
C LYS A 300 -26.99 -10.94 3.18
N GLU A 301 -27.64 -10.39 4.21
CA GLU A 301 -28.80 -9.52 4.06
C GLU A 301 -28.41 -8.21 3.37
N ALA A 302 -27.26 -7.63 3.74
CA ALA A 302 -26.74 -6.41 3.16
C ALA A 302 -26.51 -6.50 1.64
N GLU A 303 -26.15 -7.68 1.12
CA GLU A 303 -25.97 -7.90 -0.33
C GLU A 303 -27.23 -7.55 -1.15
N LYS A 304 -28.41 -7.68 -0.57
CA LYS A 304 -29.71 -7.53 -1.26
C LYS A 304 -30.56 -6.39 -0.73
N SER A 305 -30.07 -5.73 0.34
CA SER A 305 -30.83 -4.68 1.02
C SER A 305 -30.73 -3.37 0.23
N ASP A 306 -31.84 -2.64 0.18
CA ASP A 306 -31.89 -1.24 -0.28
C ASP A 306 -31.55 -0.24 0.82
N ARG A 307 -31.29 -0.72 2.03
CA ARG A 307 -30.91 0.06 3.21
C ARG A 307 -29.61 -0.46 3.82
N ILE A 308 -28.94 0.42 4.56
CA ILE A 308 -27.76 0.05 5.33
C ILE A 308 -28.12 -1.01 6.38
N VAL A 309 -27.32 -2.07 6.45
CA VAL A 309 -27.45 -3.16 7.44
C VAL A 309 -26.24 -3.14 8.36
N PHE A 310 -26.45 -3.02 9.65
CA PHE A 310 -25.39 -3.12 10.65
C PHE A 310 -24.96 -4.59 10.81
N VAL A 311 -23.77 -4.92 10.32
CA VAL A 311 -23.17 -6.26 10.47
C VAL A 311 -22.66 -6.43 11.89
N VAL A 312 -21.97 -5.41 12.45
CA VAL A 312 -21.58 -5.28 13.86
C VAL A 312 -22.28 -4.06 14.40
N THR A 313 -23.19 -4.26 15.38
CA THR A 313 -23.96 -3.17 15.97
C THR A 313 -23.14 -2.39 17.00
N GLU A 314 -23.66 -1.23 17.43
CA GLU A 314 -23.05 -0.44 18.49
C GLU A 314 -22.96 -1.20 19.81
N GLU A 315 -24.02 -1.95 20.16
CA GLU A 315 -24.04 -2.76 21.39
C GLU A 315 -22.97 -3.86 21.36
N GLU A 316 -22.79 -4.51 20.20
CA GLU A 316 -21.73 -5.52 20.00
C GLU A 316 -20.33 -4.92 20.10
N ALA A 317 -20.10 -3.73 19.52
CA ALA A 317 -18.83 -3.01 19.63
C ALA A 317 -18.55 -2.56 21.07
N LEU A 318 -19.56 -1.98 21.74
CA LEU A 318 -19.44 -1.60 23.15
C LEU A 318 -19.18 -2.79 24.09
N GLU A 319 -19.68 -3.97 23.77
CA GLU A 319 -19.37 -5.20 24.53
C GLU A 319 -17.92 -5.62 24.32
N ASN A 320 -17.42 -5.56 23.07
CA ASN A 320 -16.03 -5.88 22.75
C ASN A 320 -15.03 -4.92 23.42
N GLU A 321 -15.42 -3.66 23.66
CA GLU A 321 -14.56 -2.65 24.31
C GLU A 321 -14.29 -2.91 25.80
N LYS A 322 -15.08 -3.76 26.48
CA LYS A 322 -15.06 -3.86 27.96
C LYS A 322 -13.84 -4.58 28.52
N GLU A 323 -13.50 -5.74 27.98
CA GLU A 323 -12.52 -6.63 28.63
C GLU A 323 -11.29 -6.93 27.78
N GLY A 324 -11.45 -7.04 26.47
CA GLY A 324 -10.41 -7.52 25.56
C GLY A 324 -10.31 -9.06 25.56
N SER A 325 -9.60 -9.60 24.59
CA SER A 325 -9.47 -11.05 24.41
C SER A 325 -8.02 -11.47 24.29
N ASP A 326 -7.61 -12.46 25.10
CA ASP A 326 -6.33 -13.14 24.99
C ASP A 326 -6.29 -14.17 23.85
N LYS A 327 -7.44 -14.48 23.26
CA LYS A 327 -7.56 -15.37 22.10
C LYS A 327 -7.33 -14.60 20.81
N PHE A 328 -6.95 -15.30 19.77
CA PHE A 328 -6.71 -14.74 18.44
C PHE A 328 -7.62 -15.37 17.39
N LYS A 329 -7.94 -14.60 16.37
CA LYS A 329 -8.58 -15.06 15.12
C LYS A 329 -7.70 -14.65 13.93
N THR A 330 -7.67 -15.49 12.92
CA THR A 330 -6.97 -15.19 11.67
C THR A 330 -7.99 -14.88 10.59
N TRP A 331 -8.01 -13.63 10.13
CA TRP A 331 -8.79 -13.15 9.01
C TRP A 331 -8.00 -13.38 7.71
N LYS A 332 -8.65 -13.87 6.67
CA LYS A 332 -8.03 -14.16 5.37
C LYS A 332 -8.68 -13.31 4.29
N PHE A 333 -7.85 -12.54 3.59
CA PHE A 333 -8.29 -11.69 2.50
C PHE A 333 -7.57 -12.05 1.21
N SER A 334 -8.27 -11.89 0.07
CA SER A 334 -7.68 -12.04 -1.26
C SER A 334 -8.05 -10.85 -2.12
N ALA A 335 -7.06 -10.27 -2.77
CA ALA A 335 -7.20 -9.18 -3.74
C ALA A 335 -6.47 -9.54 -5.02
N LYS A 336 -7.06 -9.22 -6.17
CA LYS A 336 -6.46 -9.47 -7.47
C LYS A 336 -6.20 -8.18 -8.20
N ASN A 337 -5.05 -8.11 -8.85
CA ASN A 337 -4.66 -6.99 -9.70
C ASN A 337 -4.76 -5.64 -8.98
N VAL A 338 -4.10 -5.54 -7.81
CA VAL A 338 -4.00 -4.32 -7.02
C VAL A 338 -2.54 -3.93 -6.80
N ARG A 339 -2.29 -2.65 -6.52
CA ARG A 339 -0.94 -2.12 -6.35
C ARG A 339 -0.44 -2.15 -4.91
N ASP A 340 -1.35 -2.15 -3.95
CA ASP A 340 -1.04 -2.05 -2.53
C ASP A 340 -2.07 -2.81 -1.70
N PHE A 341 -1.77 -2.97 -0.41
CA PHE A 341 -2.63 -3.64 0.54
C PHE A 341 -2.60 -2.90 1.88
N ALA A 342 -3.75 -2.39 2.30
CA ALA A 342 -3.93 -1.74 3.59
C ALA A 342 -5.00 -2.48 4.42
N TRP A 343 -4.97 -2.30 5.72
CA TRP A 343 -5.96 -2.88 6.62
C TRP A 343 -6.11 -2.06 7.91
N ALA A 344 -7.21 -2.27 8.57
CA ALA A 344 -7.53 -1.67 9.86
C ALA A 344 -8.07 -2.71 10.81
N SER A 345 -7.84 -2.50 12.10
CA SER A 345 -8.29 -3.44 13.14
C SER A 345 -8.59 -2.72 14.45
N SER A 346 -9.72 -3.00 15.03
CA SER A 346 -10.07 -2.54 16.37
C SER A 346 -11.24 -3.34 16.94
N ARG A 347 -11.32 -3.46 18.26
CA ARG A 347 -12.54 -3.94 18.94
C ARG A 347 -13.64 -2.90 19.00
N LYS A 348 -13.29 -1.60 18.80
CA LYS A 348 -14.21 -0.47 18.80
C LYS A 348 -15.07 -0.38 17.55
N PHE A 349 -14.76 -1.13 16.49
CA PHE A 349 -15.44 -0.97 15.21
C PHE A 349 -16.88 -1.50 15.22
N MET A 350 -17.82 -0.60 14.99
CA MET A 350 -19.07 -0.91 14.32
C MET A 350 -18.78 -1.19 12.86
N TRP A 351 -19.60 -1.98 12.22
CA TRP A 351 -19.50 -2.29 10.80
C TRP A 351 -20.89 -2.30 10.18
N ASP A 352 -21.12 -1.44 9.22
CA ASP A 352 -22.30 -1.47 8.40
C ASP A 352 -21.99 -1.70 6.92
N ALA A 353 -22.98 -2.17 6.16
CA ALA A 353 -22.80 -2.57 4.78
C ALA A 353 -24.08 -2.44 3.97
N ARG A 354 -23.92 -2.24 2.66
CA ARG A 354 -24.99 -2.33 1.65
C ARG A 354 -24.40 -2.76 0.31
N GLY A 355 -25.08 -3.68 -0.38
CA GLY A 355 -24.76 -4.04 -1.75
C GLY A 355 -25.10 -2.90 -2.72
N HIS A 356 -24.22 -2.66 -3.68
CA HIS A 356 -24.43 -1.72 -4.78
C HIS A 356 -24.27 -2.43 -6.11
N GLN A 357 -25.36 -2.51 -6.89
CA GLN A 357 -25.34 -3.05 -8.23
C GLN A 357 -24.94 -1.96 -9.21
N GLN A 358 -23.79 -2.10 -9.85
CA GLN A 358 -23.30 -1.17 -10.86
C GLN A 358 -23.98 -1.43 -12.21
N GLY A 359 -24.04 -0.39 -13.06
CA GLY A 359 -24.39 -0.44 -14.49
C GLY A 359 -25.61 -1.27 -14.85
N GLY A 360 -25.42 -2.49 -15.26
CA GLY A 360 -26.46 -3.46 -15.61
C GLY A 360 -26.40 -4.71 -14.73
N ASN A 361 -27.39 -5.58 -14.89
CA ASN A 361 -27.46 -6.85 -14.12
C ASN A 361 -26.28 -7.80 -14.33
N ASP A 362 -25.50 -7.58 -15.39
CA ASP A 362 -24.32 -8.38 -15.74
C ASP A 362 -23.04 -7.89 -15.06
N GLN A 363 -23.08 -6.72 -14.39
CA GLN A 363 -21.93 -6.19 -13.66
C GLN A 363 -21.89 -6.77 -12.25
N PRO A 364 -20.68 -7.00 -11.69
CA PRO A 364 -20.56 -7.56 -10.36
C PRO A 364 -21.10 -6.60 -9.28
N LEU A 365 -21.73 -7.19 -8.28
CA LEU A 365 -22.14 -6.48 -7.06
C LEU A 365 -20.90 -5.98 -6.31
N VAL A 366 -20.92 -4.73 -5.89
CA VAL A 366 -19.91 -4.14 -5.01
C VAL A 366 -20.49 -4.02 -3.61
N MET A 367 -19.81 -4.58 -2.61
CA MET A 367 -20.18 -4.39 -1.21
C MET A 367 -19.59 -3.08 -0.71
N ALA A 368 -20.44 -2.06 -0.55
CA ALA A 368 -20.08 -0.81 0.13
C ALA A 368 -20.16 -1.03 1.64
N MET A 369 -19.09 -0.68 2.37
CA MET A 369 -18.97 -0.94 3.79
C MET A 369 -18.31 0.22 4.53
N SER A 370 -18.68 0.41 5.79
CA SER A 370 -18.04 1.38 6.68
C SER A 370 -17.69 0.76 8.02
N PHE A 371 -16.51 1.13 8.54
CA PHE A 371 -15.98 0.68 9.82
C PHE A 371 -15.59 1.90 10.64
N TYR A 372 -16.14 2.05 11.83
CA TYR A 372 -15.94 3.23 12.64
C TYR A 372 -16.26 2.96 14.12
N PRO A 373 -15.61 3.69 15.05
CA PRO A 373 -15.93 3.60 16.47
C PRO A 373 -17.18 4.42 16.82
N LYS A 374 -17.68 4.29 18.05
CA LYS A 374 -18.82 5.08 18.58
C LYS A 374 -18.60 6.58 18.49
N GLU A 375 -17.33 7.03 18.56
CA GLU A 375 -16.92 8.42 18.44
C GLU A 375 -17.21 9.02 17.04
N GLY A 376 -17.42 8.17 16.02
CA GLY A 376 -17.90 8.59 14.70
C GLY A 376 -19.32 9.16 14.71
N GLY A 377 -20.11 8.83 15.75
CA GLY A 377 -21.43 9.39 16.00
C GLY A 377 -22.42 9.18 14.85
N ASP A 378 -23.43 10.04 14.84
CA ASP A 378 -24.52 9.98 13.86
C ASP A 378 -24.06 10.26 12.41
N LEU A 379 -23.00 11.04 12.23
CA LEU A 379 -22.48 11.33 10.92
C LEU A 379 -22.06 10.05 10.18
N TRP A 380 -21.28 9.23 10.83
CA TRP A 380 -20.79 7.96 10.26
C TRP A 380 -21.90 6.95 10.10
N LYS A 381 -22.74 6.77 11.14
CA LYS A 381 -23.87 5.82 11.13
C LYS A 381 -24.87 6.07 10.01
N LYS A 382 -25.11 7.33 9.65
CA LYS A 382 -26.15 7.71 8.67
C LYS A 382 -25.61 7.86 7.26
N TYR A 383 -24.37 8.30 7.10
CA TYR A 383 -23.91 8.81 5.81
C TYR A 383 -22.68 8.12 5.23
N SER A 384 -21.84 7.43 6.02
CA SER A 384 -20.57 6.93 5.51
C SER A 384 -20.75 5.92 4.37
N THR A 385 -21.51 4.86 4.57
CA THR A 385 -21.74 3.84 3.51
C THR A 385 -22.55 4.40 2.33
N GLU A 386 -23.49 5.33 2.59
CA GLU A 386 -24.19 6.03 1.51
C GLU A 386 -23.21 6.89 0.66
N ALA A 387 -22.26 7.55 1.30
CA ALA A 387 -21.23 8.31 0.59
C ALA A 387 -20.33 7.42 -0.26
N VAL A 388 -19.97 6.22 0.21
CA VAL A 388 -19.25 5.22 -0.60
C VAL A 388 -20.05 4.87 -1.85
N ILE A 389 -21.35 4.59 -1.71
CA ILE A 389 -22.23 4.24 -2.86
C ILE A 389 -22.34 5.41 -3.83
N GLN A 390 -22.59 6.63 -3.34
CA GLN A 390 -22.64 7.82 -4.18
C GLN A 390 -21.33 8.05 -4.94
N THR A 391 -20.18 7.78 -4.28
CA THR A 391 -18.87 7.87 -4.92
C THR A 391 -18.74 6.86 -6.06
N LEU A 392 -19.16 5.60 -5.84
CA LEU A 392 -19.18 4.58 -6.88
C LEU A 392 -20.05 5.01 -8.06
N GLU A 393 -21.25 5.52 -7.82
CA GLU A 393 -22.18 5.98 -8.85
C GLU A 393 -21.63 7.16 -9.66
N VAL A 394 -21.08 8.16 -8.97
CA VAL A 394 -20.57 9.37 -9.62
C VAL A 394 -19.33 9.07 -10.42
N TYR A 395 -18.36 8.35 -9.84
CA TYR A 395 -17.09 8.08 -10.51
C TYR A 395 -17.24 7.11 -11.68
N SER A 396 -18.11 6.09 -11.56
CA SER A 396 -18.42 5.20 -12.68
C SER A 396 -19.03 5.94 -13.88
N ARG A 397 -19.83 6.99 -13.62
CA ARG A 397 -20.41 7.84 -14.69
C ARG A 397 -19.34 8.61 -15.47
N PHE A 398 -18.26 9.04 -14.83
CA PHE A 398 -17.22 9.87 -15.44
C PHE A 398 -15.98 9.11 -15.87
N SER A 399 -15.85 7.83 -15.51
CA SER A 399 -14.72 6.98 -15.90
C SER A 399 -15.17 5.60 -16.37
N PHE A 400 -15.16 4.62 -15.50
CA PHE A 400 -15.56 3.22 -15.75
C PHE A 400 -16.10 2.61 -14.47
N ASP A 401 -16.83 1.50 -14.59
CA ASP A 401 -17.37 0.78 -13.43
C ASP A 401 -16.25 0.31 -12.51
N TYR A 402 -16.51 0.38 -11.21
CA TYR A 402 -15.52 0.01 -10.19
C TYR A 402 -15.16 -1.48 -10.30
N PRO A 403 -13.87 -1.83 -10.53
CA PRO A 403 -13.48 -3.19 -10.94
C PRO A 403 -13.35 -4.19 -9.78
N TYR A 404 -13.60 -3.77 -8.53
CA TYR A 404 -13.36 -4.60 -7.36
C TYR A 404 -14.65 -4.96 -6.62
N PRO A 405 -14.67 -6.09 -5.86
CA PRO A 405 -15.88 -6.60 -5.22
C PRO A 405 -16.30 -5.85 -3.95
N VAL A 406 -15.43 -5.04 -3.36
CA VAL A 406 -15.70 -4.31 -2.13
C VAL A 406 -15.15 -2.89 -2.20
N ALA A 407 -15.84 -1.94 -1.56
CA ALA A 407 -15.38 -0.56 -1.36
C ALA A 407 -15.64 -0.17 0.10
N GLN A 408 -14.60 0.21 0.82
CA GLN A 408 -14.66 0.37 2.27
C GLN A 408 -14.19 1.75 2.71
N SER A 409 -14.92 2.35 3.65
CA SER A 409 -14.54 3.56 4.37
C SER A 409 -14.25 3.22 5.83
N VAL A 410 -13.09 3.61 6.32
CA VAL A 410 -12.66 3.31 7.69
C VAL A 410 -12.31 4.60 8.42
N ASN A 411 -12.93 4.81 9.59
CA ASN A 411 -12.59 5.93 10.45
C ASN A 411 -11.45 5.57 11.40
N GLY A 412 -10.52 6.50 11.53
CA GLY A 412 -9.40 6.38 12.45
C GLY A 412 -8.51 7.62 12.43
N PRO A 413 -7.30 7.53 12.99
CA PRO A 413 -6.42 8.67 13.18
C PRO A 413 -5.86 9.23 11.86
N VAL A 414 -5.77 8.41 10.82
CA VAL A 414 -5.28 8.83 9.50
C VAL A 414 -6.44 9.38 8.69
N GLY A 415 -6.43 10.67 8.41
CA GLY A 415 -7.49 11.34 7.66
C GLY A 415 -7.15 11.52 6.18
N GLY A 416 -7.92 10.86 5.28
CA GLY A 416 -7.81 11.06 3.83
C GLY A 416 -6.66 10.29 3.19
N MET A 417 -6.72 8.94 3.23
CA MET A 417 -5.80 8.06 2.49
C MET A 417 -6.56 6.97 1.75
N GLU A 418 -6.28 6.85 0.46
CA GLU A 418 -6.93 5.95 -0.48
C GLU A 418 -6.00 4.78 -0.83
N TYR A 419 -6.47 3.56 -0.55
CA TYR A 419 -5.81 2.31 -0.95
C TYR A 419 -6.79 1.45 -1.76
N PRO A 420 -6.33 0.44 -2.50
CA PRO A 420 -7.25 -0.42 -3.23
C PRO A 420 -8.32 -1.00 -2.30
N MET A 421 -9.59 -0.77 -2.61
CA MET A 421 -10.77 -1.26 -1.91
C MET A 421 -10.99 -0.74 -0.47
N ILE A 422 -10.11 0.09 0.07
CA ILE A 422 -10.21 0.63 1.43
C ILE A 422 -9.69 2.06 1.47
N THR A 423 -10.43 2.95 2.11
CA THR A 423 -10.06 4.35 2.32
C THR A 423 -10.07 4.65 3.82
N PHE A 424 -9.01 5.26 4.31
CA PHE A 424 -8.97 5.79 5.67
C PHE A 424 -9.49 7.22 5.64
N ASN A 425 -10.48 7.52 6.45
CA ASN A 425 -11.19 8.79 6.47
C ASN A 425 -11.28 9.37 7.88
N GLY A 426 -11.18 10.69 7.96
CA GLY A 426 -11.55 11.54 9.07
C GLY A 426 -12.58 12.56 8.60
N PRO A 427 -12.99 13.51 9.46
CA PRO A 427 -12.92 13.49 10.91
C PRO A 427 -14.09 12.69 11.53
N ARG A 428 -14.08 12.66 12.85
CA ARG A 428 -15.20 12.21 13.67
C ARG A 428 -16.06 13.36 14.08
#